data_a79db1510579c26e130612a282ac4d46
#
_entry.id   a79db1510579c26e130612a282ac4d46
#
_cell.length_a   1.000
_cell.length_b   1.000
_cell.length_c   1.000
_cell.angle_alpha   90.00
_cell.angle_beta   90.00
_cell.angle_gamma   90.00
#
_symmetry.space_group_name_H-M   'P 1'
#
loop_
_entity.id
_entity.type
_entity.pdbx_description
1 polymer ?
#
loop_
_entity_poly.entity_id
_entity_poly.type
_entity_poly.pdbx_seq_one_letter_code
_entity_poly.pdbx_strand_id
1 'polypeptide(L)'
;MSDMVGIVIVSHSKDIAKGTADMVRQMVGSEVKVAFCGGNPEGGLGTSVAGIIEAIDAAWSAKGVAILVDLGGAETNSEMAVEMLEPARRDRVVVCNAPIVEGAVMAATEAAGGSSLDQVRAVAEELSTG
;
A
#
# COMPACT_ATOMS: atom_id res chain seq x y z
N MET A 1 11.78 -6.28 19.07
CA MET A 1 11.56 -5.86 17.67
C MET A 1 10.17 -5.36 17.51
N SER A 2 10.07 -4.13 17.08
CA SER A 2 8.74 -3.56 16.86
C SER A 2 8.36 -3.78 15.40
N ASP A 3 7.13 -4.24 15.18
CA ASP A 3 6.58 -4.30 13.84
C ASP A 3 6.25 -2.88 13.38
N MET A 4 6.41 -2.66 12.09
CA MET A 4 6.00 -1.40 11.46
C MET A 4 4.82 -1.70 10.54
N VAL A 5 3.96 -0.70 10.33
CA VAL A 5 2.87 -0.84 9.36
C VAL A 5 3.47 -1.15 8.00
N GLY A 6 2.92 -2.16 7.31
CA GLY A 6 3.37 -2.50 5.96
C GLY A 6 2.75 -1.58 4.92
N ILE A 7 3.45 -1.39 3.81
CA ILE A 7 3.00 -0.49 2.74
C ILE A 7 2.82 -1.30 1.47
N VAL A 8 1.66 -1.17 0.83
CA VAL A 8 1.38 -1.79 -0.45
C VAL A 8 1.07 -0.69 -1.46
N ILE A 9 1.69 -0.75 -2.61
CA ILE A 9 1.53 0.24 -3.67
C ILE A 9 0.88 -0.45 -4.86
N VAL A 10 -0.29 0.05 -5.28
CA VAL A 10 -1.07 -0.55 -6.35
C VAL A 10 -1.26 0.50 -7.45
N SER A 11 -0.76 0.21 -8.64
CA SER A 11 -0.90 1.09 -9.79
C SER A 11 -1.39 0.29 -10.99
N HIS A 12 -2.05 0.97 -11.92
CA HIS A 12 -2.39 0.35 -13.20
C HIS A 12 -1.14 0.02 -14.01
N SER A 13 -0.04 0.69 -13.73
CA SER A 13 1.24 0.46 -14.40
C SER A 13 2.19 -0.26 -13.45
N LYS A 14 2.69 -1.41 -13.89
CA LYS A 14 3.66 -2.15 -13.09
C LYS A 14 4.91 -1.32 -12.82
N ASP A 15 5.36 -0.55 -13.83
CA ASP A 15 6.56 0.24 -13.69
C ASP A 15 6.40 1.36 -12.67
N ILE A 16 5.21 1.99 -12.62
CA ILE A 16 4.93 3.02 -11.63
C ILE A 16 4.94 2.40 -10.22
N ALA A 17 4.28 1.26 -10.07
CA ALA A 17 4.23 0.59 -8.78
C ALA A 17 5.63 0.19 -8.32
N LYS A 18 6.40 -0.42 -9.22
CA LYS A 18 7.75 -0.88 -8.90
C LYS A 18 8.68 0.30 -8.58
N GLY A 19 8.65 1.34 -9.42
CA GLY A 19 9.50 2.51 -9.19
C GLY A 19 9.18 3.21 -7.89
N THR A 20 7.90 3.34 -7.56
CA THR A 20 7.48 3.93 -6.29
C THR A 20 8.00 3.09 -5.12
N ALA A 21 7.83 1.76 -5.20
CA ALA A 21 8.29 0.87 -4.14
C ALA A 21 9.80 0.95 -3.96
N ASP A 22 10.54 0.96 -5.07
CA ASP A 22 12.01 1.05 -5.02
C ASP A 22 12.46 2.34 -4.36
N MET A 23 11.82 3.46 -4.72
CA MET A 23 12.16 4.76 -4.14
C MET A 23 11.86 4.77 -2.64
N VAL A 24 10.71 4.27 -2.25
CA VAL A 24 10.30 4.23 -0.84
C VAL A 24 11.29 3.39 -0.05
N ARG A 25 11.67 2.22 -0.56
CA ARG A 25 12.60 1.33 0.13
C ARG A 25 13.96 2.01 0.36
N GLN A 26 14.41 2.79 -0.60
CA GLN A 26 15.68 3.50 -0.47
C GLN A 26 15.60 4.60 0.59
N MET A 27 14.42 5.18 0.78
CA MET A 27 14.24 6.28 1.72
C MET A 27 14.04 5.80 3.15
N VAL A 28 13.35 4.68 3.35
CA VAL A 28 13.01 4.22 4.71
C VAL A 28 13.78 3.00 5.18
N GLY A 29 14.50 2.34 4.27
CA GLY A 29 15.28 1.16 4.63
C GLY A 29 14.43 -0.09 4.69
N SER A 30 14.99 -1.15 5.26
CA SER A 30 14.40 -2.48 5.21
C SER A 30 13.46 -2.80 6.37
N GLU A 31 13.31 -1.90 7.33
CA GLU A 31 12.45 -2.17 8.48
C GLU A 31 10.96 -2.12 8.13
N VAL A 32 10.60 -1.31 7.15
CA VAL A 32 9.22 -1.23 6.68
C VAL A 32 9.07 -2.19 5.51
N LYS A 33 8.09 -3.09 5.61
CA LYS A 33 7.81 -4.01 4.51
C LYS A 33 7.04 -3.26 3.42
N VAL A 34 7.59 -3.27 2.22
CA VAL A 34 6.97 -2.56 1.08
C VAL A 34 6.77 -3.58 -0.03
N ALA A 35 5.55 -3.69 -0.51
CA ALA A 35 5.22 -4.56 -1.64
C ALA A 35 4.47 -3.74 -2.68
N PHE A 36 4.45 -4.23 -3.91
CA PHE A 36 3.77 -3.52 -4.98
C PHE A 36 3.03 -4.50 -5.89
N CYS A 37 2.06 -3.97 -6.60
CA CYS A 37 1.28 -4.72 -7.56
C CYS A 37 0.86 -3.75 -8.67
N GLY A 38 0.97 -4.17 -9.91
CA GLY A 38 0.54 -3.31 -11.01
C GLY A 38 0.59 -4.02 -12.34
N GLY A 39 -0.20 -3.51 -13.28
CA GLY A 39 -0.30 -4.08 -14.61
C GLY A 39 -1.20 -5.30 -14.67
N ASN A 40 -1.58 -5.70 -15.89
CA ASN A 40 -2.34 -6.93 -16.08
C ASN A 40 -1.38 -8.08 -16.39
N PRO A 41 -1.87 -9.34 -16.39
CA PRO A 41 -0.98 -10.49 -16.63
C PRO A 41 -0.27 -10.47 -17.97
N GLU A 42 -0.81 -9.74 -18.97
CA GLU A 42 -0.19 -9.64 -20.29
C GLU A 42 0.79 -8.49 -20.40
N GLY A 43 1.03 -7.76 -19.31
CA GLY A 43 2.00 -6.67 -19.29
C GLY A 43 1.44 -5.30 -19.61
N GLY A 44 0.14 -5.20 -19.88
CA GLY A 44 -0.50 -3.91 -20.13
C GLY A 44 -0.98 -3.25 -18.83
N LEU A 45 -1.76 -2.19 -18.99
CA LEU A 45 -2.31 -1.48 -17.86
C LEU A 45 -3.44 -2.27 -17.20
N GLY A 46 -3.57 -2.15 -15.89
CA GLY A 46 -4.62 -2.80 -15.15
C GLY A 46 -4.17 -3.18 -13.75
N THR A 47 -5.10 -3.78 -12.98
CA THR A 47 -4.81 -4.27 -11.64
C THR A 47 -5.42 -5.67 -11.49
N SER A 48 -4.95 -6.41 -10.50
CA SER A 48 -5.40 -7.76 -10.24
C SER A 48 -5.70 -7.92 -8.76
N VAL A 49 -6.92 -8.35 -8.43
CA VAL A 49 -7.30 -8.59 -7.04
C VAL A 49 -6.39 -9.63 -6.42
N ALA A 50 -6.10 -10.72 -7.15
CA ALA A 50 -5.20 -11.76 -6.64
C ALA A 50 -3.81 -11.22 -6.37
N GLY A 51 -3.29 -10.38 -7.27
CA GLY A 51 -1.98 -9.76 -7.08
C GLY A 51 -1.95 -8.84 -5.88
N ILE A 52 -3.05 -8.11 -5.64
CA ILE A 52 -3.14 -7.22 -4.49
C ILE A 52 -3.13 -8.04 -3.19
N ILE A 53 -3.86 -9.16 -3.16
CA ILE A 53 -3.85 -10.03 -1.99
C ILE A 53 -2.45 -10.55 -1.71
N GLU A 54 -1.71 -10.95 -2.74
CA GLU A 54 -0.34 -11.40 -2.58
C GLU A 54 0.55 -10.30 -2.02
N ALA A 55 0.35 -9.06 -2.48
CA ALA A 55 1.12 -7.93 -2.00
C ALA A 55 0.81 -7.65 -0.53
N ILE A 56 -0.46 -7.75 -0.14
CA ILE A 56 -0.85 -7.58 1.26
C ILE A 56 -0.16 -8.63 2.13
N ASP A 57 -0.14 -9.89 1.67
CA ASP A 57 0.56 -10.94 2.41
C ASP A 57 2.04 -10.64 2.55
N ALA A 58 2.68 -10.18 1.48
CA ALA A 58 4.11 -9.88 1.49
C ALA A 58 4.45 -8.74 2.44
N ALA A 59 3.56 -7.77 2.59
CA ALA A 59 3.78 -6.60 3.45
C ALA A 59 3.11 -6.75 4.82
N TRP A 60 2.55 -7.90 5.10
CA TRP A 60 1.76 -8.07 6.33
C TRP A 60 2.57 -7.80 7.58
N SER A 61 1.95 -7.11 8.51
CA SER A 61 2.50 -6.78 9.81
C SER A 61 1.36 -6.81 10.83
N ALA A 62 1.70 -7.12 12.07
CA ALA A 62 0.71 -7.12 13.14
C ALA A 62 0.07 -5.74 13.32
N LYS A 63 0.78 -4.67 12.96
CA LYS A 63 0.23 -3.30 13.00
C LYS A 63 -0.68 -3.00 11.84
N GLY A 64 -0.69 -3.84 10.81
CA GLY A 64 -1.57 -3.68 9.67
C GLY A 64 -0.85 -3.25 8.41
N VAL A 65 -1.63 -2.96 7.37
CA VAL A 65 -1.11 -2.61 6.04
C VAL A 65 -1.88 -1.40 5.52
N ALA A 66 -1.15 -0.44 4.97
CA ALA A 66 -1.72 0.71 4.29
C ALA A 66 -1.48 0.57 2.78
N ILE A 67 -2.54 0.70 2.00
CA ILE A 67 -2.49 0.54 0.54
C ILE A 67 -2.59 1.92 -0.10
N LEU A 68 -1.67 2.23 -0.99
CA LEU A 68 -1.68 3.44 -1.81
C LEU A 68 -2.05 3.07 -3.23
N VAL A 69 -2.95 3.83 -3.84
CA VAL A 69 -3.48 3.53 -5.17
C VAL A 69 -3.39 4.75 -6.07
N ASP A 70 -3.39 4.54 -7.41
CA ASP A 70 -3.30 5.66 -8.36
C ASP A 70 -4.66 6.08 -8.89
N LEU A 71 -5.40 5.19 -9.50
CA LEU A 71 -6.66 5.54 -10.16
C LEU A 71 -7.81 4.73 -9.58
N GLY A 72 -9.04 5.15 -9.87
CA GLY A 72 -10.24 4.58 -9.27
C GLY A 72 -10.35 3.06 -9.37
N GLY A 73 -9.93 2.46 -10.49
CA GLY A 73 -9.96 1.00 -10.62
C GLY A 73 -9.04 0.29 -9.64
N ALA A 74 -7.88 0.90 -9.35
CA ALA A 74 -6.97 0.34 -8.36
C ALA A 74 -7.58 0.40 -6.96
N GLU A 75 -8.28 1.47 -6.66
CA GLU A 75 -8.98 1.61 -5.39
C GLU A 75 -10.06 0.54 -5.24
N THR A 76 -10.90 0.38 -6.26
CA THR A 76 -11.99 -0.59 -6.23
C THR A 76 -11.46 -2.01 -6.05
N ASN A 77 -10.44 -2.37 -6.83
CA ASN A 77 -9.86 -3.72 -6.73
C ASN A 77 -9.17 -3.93 -5.40
N SER A 78 -8.56 -2.88 -4.84
CA SER A 78 -7.93 -2.99 -3.52
C SER A 78 -8.99 -3.22 -2.45
N GLU A 79 -10.12 -2.54 -2.53
CA GLU A 79 -11.21 -2.75 -1.60
C GLU A 79 -11.78 -4.16 -1.72
N MET A 80 -11.90 -4.68 -2.94
CA MET A 80 -12.33 -6.05 -3.15
C MET A 80 -11.34 -7.04 -2.54
N ALA A 81 -10.06 -6.79 -2.69
CA ALA A 81 -9.04 -7.65 -2.11
C ALA A 81 -9.16 -7.69 -0.58
N VAL A 82 -9.38 -6.52 0.04
CA VAL A 82 -9.54 -6.44 1.49
C VAL A 82 -10.76 -7.23 1.94
N GLU A 83 -11.87 -7.13 1.19
CA GLU A 83 -13.09 -7.85 1.52
C GLU A 83 -12.90 -9.36 1.48
N MET A 84 -11.96 -9.85 0.70
CA MET A 84 -11.70 -11.28 0.57
C MET A 84 -10.77 -11.81 1.66
N LEU A 85 -10.23 -10.94 2.49
CA LEU A 85 -9.36 -11.37 3.59
C LEU A 85 -10.20 -11.91 4.74
N GLU A 86 -9.56 -12.68 5.62
CA GLU A 86 -10.20 -13.10 6.85
C GLU A 86 -10.58 -11.89 7.69
N PRO A 87 -11.67 -11.96 8.47
CA PRO A 87 -12.12 -10.78 9.24
C PRO A 87 -11.04 -10.15 10.11
N ALA A 88 -10.20 -10.97 10.74
CA ALA A 88 -9.14 -10.44 11.62
C ALA A 88 -8.12 -9.61 10.84
N ARG A 89 -7.84 -10.00 9.59
CA ARG A 89 -6.93 -9.23 8.73
C ARG A 89 -7.60 -8.04 8.11
N ARG A 90 -8.87 -8.21 7.72
CA ARG A 90 -9.63 -7.16 7.05
C ARG A 90 -9.66 -5.88 7.88
N ASP A 91 -9.77 -6.00 9.19
CA ASP A 91 -9.83 -4.84 10.08
C ASP A 91 -8.48 -4.13 10.21
N ARG A 92 -7.41 -4.73 9.68
CA ARG A 92 -6.06 -4.17 9.80
C ARG A 92 -5.47 -3.76 8.46
N VAL A 93 -6.31 -3.57 7.45
CA VAL A 93 -5.86 -3.12 6.13
C VAL A 93 -6.72 -1.94 5.73
N VAL A 94 -6.08 -0.85 5.33
CA VAL A 94 -6.79 0.36 4.88
C VAL A 94 -6.32 0.75 3.50
N VAL A 95 -7.22 1.31 2.70
CA VAL A 95 -6.90 1.90 1.40
C VAL A 95 -6.89 3.41 1.61
N CYS A 96 -5.74 4.02 1.38
CA CYS A 96 -5.56 5.45 1.64
C CYS A 96 -5.98 6.28 0.43
N ASN A 97 -6.70 7.36 0.69
CA ASN A 97 -7.06 8.33 -0.34
C ASN A 97 -5.96 9.39 -0.40
N ALA A 98 -4.94 9.15 -1.24
CA ALA A 98 -3.76 10.01 -1.29
C ALA A 98 -3.06 9.84 -2.64
N PRO A 99 -2.27 10.85 -3.07
CA PRO A 99 -1.44 10.68 -4.27
C PRO A 99 -0.50 9.51 -4.07
N ILE A 100 -0.35 8.67 -5.11
CA ILE A 100 0.32 7.38 -4.94
C ILE A 100 1.79 7.52 -4.54
N VAL A 101 2.54 8.39 -5.20
CA VAL A 101 3.98 8.51 -4.94
C VAL A 101 4.22 9.25 -3.63
N GLU A 102 3.70 10.45 -3.51
CA GLU A 102 3.89 11.25 -2.31
C GLU A 102 3.28 10.58 -1.09
N GLY A 103 2.09 10.00 -1.27
CA GLY A 103 1.42 9.28 -0.19
C GLY A 103 2.21 8.09 0.29
N ALA A 104 2.82 7.35 -0.64
CA ALA A 104 3.63 6.20 -0.27
C ALA A 104 4.85 6.62 0.54
N VAL A 105 5.50 7.70 0.14
CA VAL A 105 6.67 8.21 0.86
C VAL A 105 6.27 8.65 2.27
N MET A 106 5.18 9.41 2.39
CA MET A 106 4.74 9.89 3.69
C MET A 106 4.28 8.75 4.59
N ALA A 107 3.51 7.81 4.02
CA ALA A 107 3.03 6.67 4.80
C ALA A 107 4.20 5.83 5.30
N ALA A 108 5.17 5.55 4.43
CA ALA A 108 6.31 4.72 4.82
C ALA A 108 7.19 5.42 5.85
N THR A 109 7.37 6.72 5.71
CA THR A 109 8.16 7.49 6.68
C THR A 109 7.50 7.45 8.05
N GLU A 110 6.18 7.63 8.08
CA GLU A 110 5.44 7.56 9.34
C GLU A 110 5.50 6.14 9.92
N ALA A 111 5.37 5.12 9.07
CA ALA A 111 5.46 3.73 9.51
C ALA A 111 6.84 3.42 10.09
N ALA A 112 7.89 3.97 9.50
CA ALA A 112 9.26 3.76 9.98
C ALA A 112 9.45 4.33 11.39
N GLY A 113 8.67 5.33 11.76
CA GLY A 113 8.69 5.88 13.11
C GLY A 113 7.91 5.07 14.12
N GLY A 114 7.26 3.99 13.71
CA GLY A 114 6.51 3.13 14.63
C GLY A 114 5.07 3.53 14.85
N SER A 115 4.54 4.43 14.03
CA SER A 115 3.18 4.94 14.20
C SER A 115 2.12 3.87 13.94
N SER A 116 0.92 4.08 14.46
CA SER A 116 -0.21 3.18 14.25
C SER A 116 -0.72 3.27 12.82
N LEU A 117 -1.53 2.28 12.44
CA LEU A 117 -2.14 2.28 11.10
C LEU A 117 -2.98 3.54 10.88
N ASP A 118 -3.76 3.95 11.88
CA ASP A 118 -4.57 5.16 11.76
C ASP A 118 -3.72 6.40 11.52
N GLN A 119 -2.57 6.50 12.21
CA GLN A 119 -1.67 7.64 12.03
C GLN A 119 -1.01 7.62 10.65
N VAL A 120 -0.61 6.44 10.18
CA VAL A 120 -0.02 6.29 8.86
C VAL A 120 -1.02 6.73 7.80
N ARG A 121 -2.26 6.28 7.91
CA ARG A 121 -3.32 6.66 6.98
C ARG A 121 -3.56 8.16 7.02
N ALA A 122 -3.65 8.74 8.23
CA ALA A 122 -3.95 10.16 8.38
C ALA A 122 -2.88 11.03 7.72
N VAL A 123 -1.61 10.68 7.91
CA VAL A 123 -0.52 11.45 7.33
C VAL A 123 -0.57 11.39 5.80
N ALA A 124 -0.80 10.20 5.24
CA ALA A 124 -0.88 10.06 3.78
C ALA A 124 -2.06 10.86 3.24
N GLU A 125 -3.20 10.81 3.91
CA GLU A 125 -4.42 11.45 3.42
C GLU A 125 -4.39 12.97 3.58
N GLU A 126 -3.50 13.51 4.39
CA GLU A 126 -3.32 14.96 4.47
C GLU A 126 -2.90 15.55 3.13
N LEU A 127 -2.28 14.77 2.28
CA LEU A 127 -1.87 15.22 0.96
C LEU A 127 -3.04 15.33 -0.01
N SER A 128 -4.15 14.70 0.32
CA SER A 128 -5.34 14.74 -0.51
C SER A 128 -6.15 15.98 -0.11
N THR A 129 -5.86 17.10 -0.73
CA THR A 129 -6.60 18.33 -0.43
C THR A 129 -7.88 18.31 -1.20
N GLY A 130 -8.92 18.08 -0.48
CA GLY A 130 -10.27 17.99 -1.06
C GLY A 130 -10.72 19.26 -1.65
#